data_cf6dbe62a532eeeade2731967b08a2d7
#
_entry.id   cf6dbe62a532eeeade2731967b08a2d7
#
_cell.length_a   1.000
_cell.length_b   1.000
_cell.length_c   1.000
_cell.angle_alpha   90.00
_cell.angle_beta   90.00
_cell.angle_gamma   90.00
#
_symmetry.space_group_name_H-M   'P 1'
#
loop_
_entity.id
_entity.type
_entity.pdbx_description
1 polymer ?
#
loop_
_entity_poly.entity_id
_entity_poly.type
_entity_poly.pdbx_seq_one_letter_code
_entity_poly.pdbx_strand_id
1 'polypeptide(L)'
;MIGRAIVAALVKTGLPPGSFSLLQGSGTEIGIALVKHPLTQAVAFTGSLRGGRALMDVAAARPNPIPFYGEMGSVNPVFVLPGALKERAAKMAEGYIGSVTMGVGQFCTNPAVVIGLDSPELN
;
A
#
# COMPACT_ATOMS: atom_id res chain seq x y z
N MET A 1 17.30 -1.54 12.13
CA MET A 1 18.40 -1.34 11.16
C MET A 1 18.12 -0.15 10.23
N ILE A 2 17.09 -0.18 9.40
CA ILE A 2 16.75 0.88 8.41
C ILE A 2 16.64 2.29 9.04
N GLY A 3 15.87 2.45 10.12
CA GLY A 3 15.72 3.75 10.78
C GLY A 3 17.03 4.37 11.27
N ARG A 4 17.98 3.56 11.75
CA ARG A 4 19.32 4.07 12.12
C ARG A 4 20.11 4.53 10.92
N ALA A 5 20.00 3.84 9.77
CA ALA A 5 20.64 4.26 8.52
C ALA A 5 20.07 5.59 8.01
N ILE A 6 18.75 5.78 8.08
CA ILE A 6 18.10 7.04 7.73
C ILE A 6 18.60 8.17 8.63
N VAL A 7 18.62 7.99 9.96
CA VAL A 7 19.13 9.02 10.89
C VAL A 7 20.59 9.37 10.58
N ALA A 8 21.43 8.36 10.35
CA ALA A 8 22.84 8.61 10.00
C ALA A 8 22.99 9.41 8.67
N ALA A 9 22.16 9.10 7.68
CA ALA A 9 22.14 9.84 6.41
C ALA A 9 21.69 11.30 6.59
N LEU A 10 20.65 11.53 7.40
CA LEU A 10 20.15 12.88 7.69
C LEU A 10 21.21 13.74 8.39
N VAL A 11 21.92 13.17 9.39
CA VAL A 11 23.02 13.85 10.08
C VAL A 11 24.13 14.20 9.09
N LYS A 12 24.52 13.24 8.23
CA LYS A 12 25.57 13.46 7.21
C LYS A 12 25.22 14.55 6.18
N THR A 13 23.94 14.70 5.87
CA THR A 13 23.45 15.70 4.90
C THR A 13 23.11 17.04 5.53
N GLY A 14 23.30 17.22 6.85
CA GLY A 14 23.04 18.48 7.53
C GLY A 14 21.56 18.85 7.68
N LEU A 15 20.64 17.88 7.56
CA LEU A 15 19.22 18.14 7.78
C LEU A 15 18.93 18.43 9.26
N PRO A 16 17.93 19.28 9.54
CA PRO A 16 17.61 19.66 10.91
C PRO A 16 17.22 18.46 11.78
N PRO A 17 17.54 18.45 13.07
CA PRO A 17 17.03 17.48 14.02
C PRO A 17 15.49 17.44 13.97
N GLY A 18 14.90 16.23 14.00
CA GLY A 18 13.44 16.07 13.91
C GLY A 18 12.89 15.92 12.49
N SER A 19 13.73 16.05 11.43
CA SER A 19 13.32 15.72 10.05
C SER A 19 12.85 14.28 9.88
N PHE A 20 13.30 13.40 10.77
CA PHE A 20 12.83 12.00 10.86
C PHE A 20 12.91 11.51 12.31
N SER A 21 11.86 10.83 12.76
CA SER A 21 11.80 10.16 14.06
C SER A 21 11.25 8.75 13.90
N LEU A 22 11.90 7.77 14.51
CA LEU A 22 11.44 6.40 14.54
C LEU A 22 10.99 6.04 15.96
N LEU A 23 9.71 5.71 16.10
CA LEU A 23 9.15 5.19 17.34
C LEU A 23 8.98 3.67 17.22
N GLN A 24 9.28 2.95 18.31
CA GLN A 24 9.13 1.50 18.39
C GLN A 24 8.23 1.13 19.55
N GLY A 25 7.37 0.14 19.34
CA GLY A 25 6.46 -0.37 20.35
C GLY A 25 5.25 -1.08 19.72
N SER A 26 4.17 -1.24 20.45
CA SER A 26 2.92 -1.76 19.91
C SER A 26 2.42 -0.86 18.77
N GLY A 27 2.30 -1.42 17.57
CA GLY A 27 1.87 -0.65 16.39
C GLY A 27 0.50 0.00 16.57
N THR A 28 -0.41 -0.66 17.27
CA THR A 28 -1.75 -0.13 17.55
C THR A 28 -1.68 1.08 18.51
N GLU A 29 -0.96 0.95 19.61
CA GLU A 29 -0.87 2.02 20.61
C GLU A 29 -0.13 3.24 20.07
N ILE A 30 1.05 3.03 19.48
CA ILE A 30 1.85 4.12 18.90
C ILE A 30 1.12 4.77 17.75
N GLY A 31 0.51 3.98 16.86
CA GLY A 31 -0.24 4.49 15.73
C GLY A 31 -1.37 5.43 16.16
N ILE A 32 -2.19 5.00 17.12
CA ILE A 32 -3.27 5.80 17.67
C ILE A 32 -2.74 7.06 18.37
N ALA A 33 -1.67 6.92 19.17
CA ALA A 33 -1.07 8.04 19.88
C ALA A 33 -0.55 9.11 18.92
N LEU A 34 0.15 8.69 17.85
CA LEU A 34 0.64 9.59 16.79
C LEU A 34 -0.50 10.30 16.07
N VAL A 35 -1.54 9.57 15.67
CA VAL A 35 -2.69 10.17 14.97
C VAL A 35 -3.44 11.15 15.85
N LYS A 36 -3.56 10.87 17.17
CA LYS A 36 -4.20 11.76 18.13
C LYS A 36 -3.35 12.97 18.51
N HIS A 37 -2.05 12.93 18.28
CA HIS A 37 -1.15 14.00 18.72
C HIS A 37 -1.49 15.33 18.05
N PRO A 38 -1.63 16.43 18.78
CA PRO A 38 -2.12 17.72 18.24
C PRO A 38 -1.22 18.29 17.14
N LEU A 39 0.09 18.00 17.16
CA LEU A 39 1.04 18.47 16.15
C LEU A 39 1.06 17.62 14.87
N THR A 40 0.38 16.45 14.85
CA THR A 40 0.27 15.66 13.63
C THR A 40 -0.66 16.35 12.64
N GLN A 41 -0.18 16.62 11.44
CA GLN A 41 -0.90 17.37 10.40
C GLN A 41 -1.44 16.49 9.28
N ALA A 42 -0.90 15.31 9.09
CA ALA A 42 -1.36 14.33 8.10
C ALA A 42 -0.89 12.93 8.50
N VAL A 43 -1.56 11.90 7.98
CA VAL A 43 -1.19 10.50 8.16
C VAL A 43 -1.04 9.84 6.81
N ALA A 44 0.04 9.10 6.61
CA ALA A 44 0.20 8.13 5.53
C ALA A 44 0.31 6.74 6.14
N PHE A 45 -0.45 5.79 5.61
CA PHE A 45 -0.51 4.42 6.13
C PHE A 45 -0.52 3.41 4.99
N THR A 46 0.27 2.36 5.14
CA THR A 46 0.21 1.17 4.27
C THR A 46 0.07 -0.05 5.16
N GLY A 47 -0.97 -0.87 4.94
CA GLY A 47 -1.21 -2.05 5.74
C GLY A 47 -2.61 -2.64 5.57
N SER A 48 -3.09 -3.35 6.61
CA SER A 48 -4.39 -4.02 6.55
C SER A 48 -5.56 -3.01 6.50
N LEU A 49 -6.65 -3.41 5.83
CA LEU A 49 -7.89 -2.64 5.82
C LEU A 49 -8.38 -2.30 7.24
N ARG A 50 -8.35 -3.27 8.15
CA ARG A 50 -8.78 -3.06 9.54
C ARG A 50 -7.93 -2.00 10.24
N GLY A 51 -6.60 -2.06 10.11
CA GLY A 51 -5.68 -1.10 10.73
C GLY A 51 -5.83 0.30 10.13
N GLY A 52 -5.91 0.39 8.79
CA GLY A 52 -6.09 1.66 8.09
C GLY A 52 -7.40 2.33 8.42
N ARG A 53 -8.51 1.59 8.41
CA ARG A 53 -9.83 2.13 8.81
C ARG A 53 -9.84 2.64 10.24
N ALA A 54 -9.28 1.88 11.19
CA ALA A 54 -9.21 2.32 12.58
C ALA A 54 -8.45 3.64 12.75
N LEU A 55 -7.31 3.79 12.07
CA LEU A 55 -6.53 5.05 12.13
C LEU A 55 -7.22 6.20 11.40
N MET A 56 -7.89 5.93 10.28
CA MET A 56 -8.65 6.91 9.53
C MET A 56 -9.81 7.47 10.38
N ASP A 57 -10.53 6.60 11.08
CA ASP A 57 -11.63 7.01 11.96
C ASP A 57 -11.11 7.88 13.11
N VAL A 58 -9.95 7.55 13.68
CA VAL A 58 -9.29 8.39 14.71
C VAL A 58 -8.88 9.76 14.12
N ALA A 59 -8.34 9.80 12.91
CA ALA A 59 -7.94 11.06 12.25
C ALA A 59 -9.15 11.96 11.98
N ALA A 60 -10.27 11.39 11.53
CA ALA A 60 -11.52 12.08 11.24
C ALA A 60 -12.22 12.59 12.52
N ALA A 61 -12.13 11.83 13.63
CA ALA A 61 -12.76 12.17 14.89
C ALA A 61 -12.02 13.22 15.73
N ARG A 62 -10.88 13.74 15.28
CA ARG A 62 -10.14 14.80 15.97
C ARG A 62 -10.97 16.11 15.99
N PRO A 63 -10.80 16.97 17.01
CA PRO A 63 -11.38 18.32 16.99
C PRO A 63 -11.05 19.11 15.73
N ASN A 64 -9.81 18.94 15.23
CA ASN A 64 -9.37 19.39 13.90
C ASN A 64 -8.99 18.16 13.09
N PRO A 65 -9.88 17.65 12.20
CA PRO A 65 -9.62 16.52 11.35
C PRO A 65 -8.39 16.76 10.47
N ILE A 66 -7.64 15.70 10.19
CA ILE A 66 -6.42 15.75 9.37
C ILE A 66 -6.53 14.80 8.17
N PRO A 67 -5.84 15.10 7.06
CA PRO A 67 -5.77 14.21 5.91
C PRO A 67 -5.22 12.83 6.28
N PHE A 68 -5.84 11.79 5.74
CA PHE A 68 -5.40 10.41 5.87
C PHE A 68 -5.21 9.79 4.49
N TYR A 69 -3.98 9.38 4.16
CA TYR A 69 -3.61 8.72 2.92
C TYR A 69 -3.37 7.25 3.19
N GLY A 70 -4.31 6.41 2.80
CA GLY A 70 -4.29 4.98 3.13
C GLY A 70 -4.14 4.09 1.90
N GLU A 71 -3.08 3.29 1.86
CA GLU A 71 -2.91 2.16 0.96
C GLU A 71 -3.22 0.88 1.74
N MET A 72 -4.30 0.24 1.38
CA MET A 72 -4.84 -0.94 2.07
C MET A 72 -4.95 -2.13 1.11
N GLY A 73 -5.84 -3.07 1.37
CA GLY A 73 -6.05 -4.21 0.48
C GLY A 73 -6.51 -3.78 -0.92
N SER A 74 -6.03 -4.48 -1.94
CA SER A 74 -6.36 -4.24 -3.34
C SER A 74 -6.78 -5.55 -4.03
N VAL A 75 -7.54 -5.43 -5.14
CA VAL A 75 -7.97 -6.56 -5.97
C VAL A 75 -7.20 -6.57 -7.30
N ASN A 76 -6.82 -5.41 -7.82
CA ASN A 76 -6.10 -5.22 -9.08
C ASN A 76 -6.73 -6.02 -10.24
N PRO A 77 -7.99 -5.76 -10.62
CA PRO A 77 -8.64 -6.51 -11.68
C PRO A 77 -7.94 -6.27 -13.02
N VAL A 78 -7.76 -7.35 -13.77
CA VAL A 78 -7.20 -7.30 -15.14
C VAL A 78 -8.35 -7.52 -16.12
N PHE A 79 -8.60 -6.54 -16.98
CA PHE A 79 -9.60 -6.63 -18.04
C PHE A 79 -8.92 -7.06 -19.33
N VAL A 80 -9.36 -8.21 -19.86
CA VAL A 80 -8.78 -8.78 -21.07
C VAL A 80 -9.76 -8.57 -22.24
N LEU A 81 -9.28 -7.83 -23.24
CA LEU A 81 -10.10 -7.51 -24.41
C LEU A 81 -9.92 -8.57 -25.51
N PRO A 82 -10.96 -8.86 -26.31
CA PRO A 82 -10.92 -9.92 -27.32
C PRO A 82 -9.80 -9.75 -28.34
N GLY A 83 -9.50 -8.52 -28.78
CA GLY A 83 -8.41 -8.25 -29.71
C GLY A 83 -7.04 -8.66 -29.14
N ALA A 84 -6.81 -8.37 -27.87
CA ALA A 84 -5.54 -8.73 -27.19
C ALA A 84 -5.42 -10.25 -27.00
N LEU A 85 -6.52 -10.94 -26.68
CA LEU A 85 -6.56 -12.40 -26.61
C LEU A 85 -6.20 -13.03 -27.94
N LYS A 86 -6.86 -12.59 -29.01
CA LYS A 86 -6.64 -13.13 -30.36
C LYS A 86 -5.18 -12.98 -30.82
N GLU A 87 -4.53 -11.89 -30.47
CA GLU A 87 -3.15 -11.61 -30.90
C GLU A 87 -2.07 -12.24 -30.03
N ARG A 88 -2.29 -12.35 -28.70
CA ARG A 88 -1.22 -12.61 -27.74
C ARG A 88 -1.65 -13.33 -26.47
N ALA A 89 -2.66 -14.19 -26.49
CA ALA A 89 -3.18 -14.90 -25.32
C ALA A 89 -2.09 -15.61 -24.51
N ALA A 90 -1.24 -16.41 -25.17
CA ALA A 90 -0.18 -17.16 -24.51
C ALA A 90 0.81 -16.24 -23.75
N LYS A 91 1.25 -15.14 -24.38
CA LYS A 91 2.15 -14.18 -23.75
C LYS A 91 1.49 -13.45 -22.58
N MET A 92 0.19 -13.20 -22.67
CA MET A 92 -0.58 -12.60 -21.57
C MET A 92 -0.72 -13.57 -20.41
N ALA A 93 -0.97 -14.86 -20.68
CA ALA A 93 -1.04 -15.89 -19.64
C ALA A 93 0.30 -16.04 -18.89
N GLU A 94 1.43 -16.11 -19.62
CA GLU A 94 2.76 -16.12 -19.00
C GLU A 94 3.02 -14.90 -18.12
N GLY A 95 2.72 -13.71 -18.63
CA GLY A 95 2.86 -12.45 -17.89
C GLY A 95 1.96 -12.39 -16.66
N TYR A 96 0.74 -12.89 -16.76
CA TYR A 96 -0.19 -12.98 -15.64
C TYR A 96 0.32 -13.93 -14.54
N ILE A 97 0.78 -15.13 -14.93
CA ILE A 97 1.35 -16.08 -13.95
C ILE A 97 2.57 -15.47 -13.26
N GLY A 98 3.48 -14.85 -14.01
CA GLY A 98 4.63 -14.15 -13.42
C GLY A 98 4.22 -13.05 -12.44
N SER A 99 3.17 -12.30 -12.75
CA SER A 99 2.66 -11.23 -11.90
C SER A 99 1.96 -11.77 -10.65
N VAL A 100 1.07 -12.76 -10.79
CA VAL A 100 0.30 -13.29 -9.65
C VAL A 100 1.16 -14.07 -8.66
N THR A 101 2.26 -14.69 -9.12
CA THR A 101 3.17 -15.46 -8.27
C THR A 101 4.30 -14.62 -7.66
N MET A 102 4.43 -13.37 -8.08
CA MET A 102 5.46 -12.47 -7.56
C MET A 102 5.34 -12.32 -6.04
N GLY A 103 6.48 -12.48 -5.33
CA GLY A 103 6.50 -12.41 -3.88
C GLY A 103 5.59 -13.43 -3.20
N VAL A 104 5.49 -14.63 -3.76
CA VAL A 104 4.60 -15.73 -3.27
C VAL A 104 3.12 -15.32 -3.29
N GLY A 105 2.73 -14.46 -4.22
CA GLY A 105 1.36 -13.94 -4.32
C GLY A 105 0.98 -12.91 -3.25
N GLN A 106 1.96 -12.29 -2.59
CA GLN A 106 1.71 -11.40 -1.44
C GLN A 106 2.04 -9.93 -1.68
N PHE A 107 2.30 -9.53 -2.93
CA PHE A 107 2.42 -8.11 -3.24
C PHE A 107 1.05 -7.44 -3.35
N CYS A 108 0.95 -6.19 -2.89
CA CYS A 108 -0.26 -5.37 -3.02
C CYS A 108 -0.65 -5.10 -4.48
N THR A 109 0.26 -5.30 -5.43
CA THR A 109 0.05 -5.13 -6.87
C THR A 109 -0.32 -6.42 -7.59
N ASN A 110 -0.36 -7.58 -6.92
CA ASN A 110 -0.70 -8.85 -7.57
C ASN A 110 -2.13 -8.82 -8.09
N PRO A 111 -2.38 -9.25 -9.34
CA PRO A 111 -3.73 -9.32 -9.89
C PRO A 111 -4.50 -10.48 -9.25
N ALA A 112 -5.68 -10.20 -8.70
CA ALA A 112 -6.53 -11.19 -8.03
C ALA A 112 -7.70 -11.66 -8.89
N VAL A 113 -8.11 -10.89 -9.90
CA VAL A 113 -9.27 -11.19 -10.76
C VAL A 113 -8.91 -10.90 -12.20
N VAL A 114 -9.27 -11.83 -13.10
CA VAL A 114 -9.27 -11.62 -14.55
C VAL A 114 -10.70 -11.56 -15.04
N ILE A 115 -11.02 -10.56 -15.84
CA ILE A 115 -12.34 -10.33 -16.41
C ILE A 115 -12.20 -10.27 -17.95
N GLY A 116 -12.91 -11.10 -18.65
CA GLY A 116 -12.96 -11.13 -20.11
C GLY A 116 -14.33 -11.47 -20.63
N LEU A 117 -14.55 -11.29 -21.92
CA LEU A 117 -15.74 -11.81 -22.60
C LEU A 117 -15.55 -13.30 -22.83
N ASP A 118 -16.63 -14.08 -22.64
CA ASP A 118 -16.63 -15.51 -22.91
C ASP A 118 -16.33 -15.74 -24.40
N SER A 119 -15.24 -16.44 -24.66
CA SER A 119 -14.75 -16.72 -26.01
C SER A 119 -13.85 -17.95 -26.01
N PRO A 120 -13.69 -18.65 -27.14
CA PRO A 120 -12.76 -19.79 -27.25
C PRO A 120 -11.31 -19.44 -26.89
N GLU A 121 -10.90 -18.22 -27.09
CA GLU A 121 -9.53 -17.76 -26.80
C GLU A 121 -9.30 -17.49 -25.30
N LEU A 122 -10.37 -17.32 -24.52
CA LEU A 122 -10.28 -17.12 -23.06
C LEU A 122 -10.30 -18.47 -22.32
N ASN A 123 -10.95 -19.51 -22.89
CA ASN A 123 -11.09 -20.85 -22.33
C ASN A 123 -9.96 -21.77 -22.79
#